data_3d794a477434a4903cb417c2e9ab4711
#
_entry.id   3d794a477434a4903cb417c2e9ab4711
#
_cell.length_a   1.000
_cell.length_b   1.000
_cell.length_c   1.000
_cell.angle_alpha   90.00
_cell.angle_beta   90.00
_cell.angle_gamma   90.00
#
_symmetry.space_group_name_H-M   'P 1'
#
loop_
_entity.id
_entity.type
_entity.pdbx_description
1 polymer ?
#
loop_
_entity_poly.entity_id
_entity_poly.type
_entity_poly.pdbx_seq_one_letter_code
_entity_poly.pdbx_strand_id
1 'polypeptide(L)'
;MSVKVERRLGIFNRSIRNTTKLLSEADRLSADQLRQLNWERRKSLVLHCYQNIKYYQDKFKEIGFEGGDLKSEDDFQRLPIIEKEDIREHEEELVFSMYKKRSLPFSTTGGTTGTPLKVYQDPNIHASPMLWRMLYWWGLKPGDNRADLYRA
;
A
#
# COMPACT_ATOMS: atom_id res chain seq x y z
N MET A 1 20.29 -20.45 14.22
CA MET A 1 19.41 -19.37 14.74
C MET A 1 20.25 -18.09 14.76
N SER A 2 20.00 -17.17 13.84
CA SER A 2 20.81 -15.95 13.73
C SER A 2 20.03 -14.80 14.40
N VAL A 3 20.59 -14.27 15.50
CA VAL A 3 20.03 -13.08 16.15
C VAL A 3 20.69 -11.86 15.51
N LYS A 4 19.95 -11.13 14.68
CA LYS A 4 20.39 -9.83 14.19
C LYS A 4 19.99 -8.74 15.18
N VAL A 5 20.97 -8.19 15.88
CA VAL A 5 20.77 -6.95 16.65
C VAL A 5 20.96 -5.78 15.68
N GLU A 6 19.89 -5.23 15.19
CA GLU A 6 19.96 -4.03 14.33
C GLU A 6 19.93 -2.76 15.18
N ARG A 7 21.10 -2.19 15.43
CA ARG A 7 21.21 -0.78 15.83
C ARG A 7 21.07 0.08 14.57
N ARG A 8 19.85 0.43 14.17
CA ARG A 8 19.60 1.39 13.10
C ARG A 8 19.09 2.71 13.65
N LEU A 9 19.99 3.50 14.19
CA LEU A 9 19.75 4.90 14.59
C LEU A 9 19.74 5.89 13.42
N GLY A 10 19.50 5.48 12.19
CA GLY A 10 19.69 6.38 11.05
C GLY A 10 18.60 6.45 9.98
N ILE A 11 17.57 5.61 9.99
CA ILE A 11 16.68 5.47 8.82
C ILE A 11 15.23 5.90 9.13
N PHE A 12 15.03 6.84 10.04
CA PHE A 12 13.76 7.53 10.12
C PHE A 12 13.81 8.76 9.20
N ASN A 13 13.63 8.54 7.90
CA ASN A 13 13.48 9.67 7.00
C ASN A 13 12.17 10.43 7.35
N ARG A 14 12.07 11.67 6.87
CA ARG A 14 10.94 12.56 7.17
C ARG A 14 9.58 11.93 6.79
N SER A 15 9.54 11.16 5.70
CA SER A 15 8.35 10.48 5.21
C SER A 15 7.87 9.41 6.19
N ILE A 16 8.77 8.55 6.67
CA ILE A 16 8.44 7.50 7.65
C ILE A 16 7.89 8.10 8.93
N ARG A 17 8.53 9.16 9.46
CA ARG A 17 8.07 9.85 10.67
C ARG A 17 6.68 10.45 10.51
N ASN A 18 6.45 11.15 9.40
CA ASN A 18 5.15 11.77 9.13
C ASN A 18 4.06 10.72 9.00
N THR A 19 4.32 9.64 8.26
CA THR A 19 3.33 8.56 8.09
C THR A 19 3.06 7.84 9.42
N THR A 20 4.09 7.56 10.22
CA THR A 20 3.93 6.95 11.55
C THR A 20 3.09 7.85 12.47
N LYS A 21 3.33 9.16 12.45
CA LYS A 21 2.55 10.13 13.21
C LYS A 21 1.08 10.11 12.78
N LEU A 22 0.80 10.20 11.48
CA LEU A 22 -0.57 10.14 10.94
C LEU A 22 -1.30 8.85 11.33
N LEU A 23 -0.62 7.71 11.29
CA LEU A 23 -1.19 6.44 11.70
C LEU A 23 -1.50 6.40 13.21
N SER A 24 -0.61 6.95 14.04
CA SER A 24 -0.84 7.03 15.49
C SER A 24 -1.95 8.01 15.86
N GLU A 25 -2.11 9.10 15.10
CA GLU A 25 -3.23 10.04 15.26
C GLU A 25 -4.56 9.37 14.88
N ALA A 26 -4.56 8.53 13.86
CA ALA A 26 -5.74 7.78 13.44
C ALA A 26 -6.25 6.80 14.51
N ASP A 27 -5.39 6.33 15.42
CA ASP A 27 -5.79 5.46 16.55
C ASP A 27 -6.70 6.16 17.56
N ARG A 28 -6.76 7.50 17.53
CA ARG A 28 -7.57 8.33 18.45
C ARG A 28 -8.87 8.83 17.83
N LEU A 29 -9.09 8.52 16.56
CA LEU A 29 -10.29 8.94 15.84
C LEU A 29 -11.51 8.12 16.26
N SER A 30 -12.68 8.74 16.27
CA SER A 30 -13.94 8.03 16.37
C SER A 30 -14.19 7.15 15.15
N ALA A 31 -15.13 6.22 15.26
CA ALA A 31 -15.51 5.36 14.13
C ALA A 31 -15.99 6.17 12.91
N ASP A 32 -16.71 7.27 13.13
CA ASP A 32 -17.19 8.14 12.05
C ASP A 32 -16.04 8.89 11.38
N GLN A 33 -15.12 9.43 12.17
CA GLN A 33 -13.91 10.09 11.65
C GLN A 33 -13.02 9.12 10.87
N LEU A 34 -12.90 7.87 11.33
CA LEU A 34 -12.16 6.83 10.59
C LEU A 34 -12.85 6.49 9.27
N ARG A 35 -14.18 6.36 9.25
CA ARG A 35 -14.95 6.15 8.03
C ARG A 35 -14.73 7.28 7.02
N GLN A 36 -14.82 8.52 7.49
CA GLN A 36 -14.58 9.70 6.66
C GLN A 36 -13.15 9.72 6.09
N LEU A 37 -12.13 9.51 6.94
CA LEU A 37 -10.73 9.46 6.52
C LEU A 37 -10.50 8.36 5.48
N ASN A 38 -11.09 7.19 5.71
CA ASN A 38 -10.97 6.05 4.80
C ASN A 38 -11.63 6.35 3.44
N TRP A 39 -12.80 6.99 3.47
CA TRP A 39 -13.51 7.42 2.26
C TRP A 39 -12.67 8.41 1.43
N GLU A 40 -12.10 9.43 2.06
CA GLU A 40 -11.25 10.40 1.36
C GLU A 40 -10.00 9.75 0.75
N ARG A 41 -9.40 8.79 1.46
CA ARG A 41 -8.25 8.03 0.94
C ARG A 41 -8.64 7.14 -0.25
N ARG A 42 -9.79 6.48 -0.18
CA ARG A 42 -10.31 5.69 -1.30
C ARG A 42 -10.56 6.55 -2.53
N LYS A 43 -11.20 7.70 -2.38
CA LYS A 43 -11.39 8.66 -3.49
C LYS A 43 -10.05 9.07 -4.11
N SER A 44 -9.09 9.44 -3.28
CA SER A 44 -7.75 9.83 -3.76
C SER A 44 -7.05 8.70 -4.50
N LEU A 45 -7.16 7.46 -4.02
CA LEU A 45 -6.57 6.29 -4.66
C LEU A 45 -7.23 6.00 -6.02
N VAL A 46 -8.56 5.99 -6.08
CA VAL A 46 -9.30 5.75 -7.33
C VAL A 46 -8.99 6.83 -8.36
N LEU A 47 -8.94 8.10 -7.94
CA LEU A 47 -8.56 9.20 -8.82
C LEU A 47 -7.11 9.04 -9.32
N HIS A 48 -6.19 8.64 -8.46
CA HIS A 48 -4.81 8.35 -8.88
C HIS A 48 -4.74 7.22 -9.90
N CYS A 49 -5.47 6.12 -9.67
CA CYS A 49 -5.56 5.00 -10.62
C CYS A 49 -6.11 5.45 -11.98
N TYR A 50 -7.22 6.19 -11.97
CA TYR A 50 -7.84 6.75 -13.17
C TYR A 50 -6.88 7.65 -13.96
N GLN A 51 -6.12 8.50 -13.30
CA GLN A 51 -5.24 9.47 -13.96
C GLN A 51 -3.91 8.88 -14.42
N ASN A 52 -3.40 7.85 -13.76
CA ASN A 52 -1.98 7.49 -13.87
C ASN A 52 -1.70 6.04 -14.22
N ILE A 53 -2.67 5.15 -14.15
CA ILE A 53 -2.48 3.71 -14.36
C ILE A 53 -3.29 3.26 -15.57
N LYS A 54 -2.60 2.87 -16.63
CA LYS A 54 -3.20 2.52 -17.93
C LYS A 54 -4.29 1.45 -17.80
N TYR A 55 -4.02 0.37 -17.07
CA TYR A 55 -4.99 -0.70 -16.84
C TYR A 55 -6.31 -0.17 -16.26
N TYR A 56 -6.25 0.68 -15.24
CA TYR A 56 -7.45 1.24 -14.64
C TYR A 56 -8.16 2.25 -15.55
N GLN A 57 -7.42 3.01 -16.33
CA GLN A 57 -8.02 3.93 -17.32
C GLN A 57 -8.91 3.17 -18.30
N ASP A 58 -8.42 2.03 -18.80
CA ASP A 58 -9.16 1.20 -19.74
C ASP A 58 -10.36 0.54 -19.06
N LYS A 59 -10.17 -0.08 -17.90
CA LYS A 59 -11.25 -0.70 -17.14
C LYS A 59 -12.36 0.28 -16.71
N PHE A 60 -11.99 1.48 -16.30
CA PHE A 60 -12.96 2.51 -15.92
C PHE A 60 -13.73 3.04 -17.14
N LYS A 61 -13.06 3.16 -18.27
CA LYS A 61 -13.70 3.52 -19.54
C LYS A 61 -14.73 2.48 -19.99
N GLU A 62 -14.43 1.18 -19.84
CA GLU A 62 -15.34 0.07 -20.16
C GLU A 62 -16.69 0.19 -19.43
N ILE A 63 -16.69 0.69 -18.20
CA ILE A 63 -17.91 0.87 -17.38
C ILE A 63 -18.47 2.29 -17.43
N GLY A 64 -17.89 3.17 -18.26
CA GLY A 64 -18.31 4.57 -18.36
C GLY A 64 -18.03 5.41 -17.12
N PHE A 65 -17.03 4.99 -16.29
CA PHE A 65 -16.65 5.72 -15.08
C PHE A 65 -15.64 6.81 -15.39
N GLU A 66 -15.91 8.02 -14.89
CA GLU A 66 -14.96 9.14 -14.89
C GLU A 66 -14.45 9.43 -13.46
N GLY A 67 -13.25 10.01 -13.36
CA GLY A 67 -12.59 10.18 -12.06
C GLY A 67 -13.36 11.02 -11.04
N GLY A 68 -14.35 11.82 -11.47
CA GLY A 68 -15.24 12.58 -10.60
C GLY A 68 -16.52 11.85 -10.16
N ASP A 69 -16.75 10.63 -10.62
CA ASP A 69 -18.02 9.91 -10.40
C ASP A 69 -18.10 9.21 -9.05
N LEU A 70 -17.00 9.09 -8.34
CA LEU A 70 -16.95 8.45 -7.04
C LEU A 70 -17.52 9.38 -5.94
N LYS A 71 -18.82 9.33 -5.74
CA LYS A 71 -19.55 10.17 -4.78
C LYS A 71 -20.08 9.41 -3.57
N SER A 72 -20.30 8.11 -3.71
CA SER A 72 -20.90 7.25 -2.71
C SER A 72 -20.18 5.90 -2.58
N GLU A 73 -20.52 5.15 -1.55
CA GLU A 73 -20.06 3.76 -1.37
C GLU A 73 -20.59 2.85 -2.48
N ASP A 74 -21.80 3.10 -2.97
CA ASP A 74 -22.41 2.35 -4.07
C ASP A 74 -21.64 2.56 -5.38
N ASP A 75 -21.14 3.77 -5.63
CA ASP A 75 -20.28 4.04 -6.78
C ASP A 75 -18.97 3.27 -6.67
N PHE A 76 -18.39 3.18 -5.46
CA PHE A 76 -17.18 2.41 -5.22
C PHE A 76 -17.38 0.92 -5.47
N GLN A 77 -18.53 0.35 -5.10
CA GLN A 77 -18.86 -1.06 -5.31
C GLN A 77 -19.05 -1.43 -6.79
N ARG A 78 -19.28 -0.44 -7.65
CA ARG A 78 -19.42 -0.64 -9.10
C ARG A 78 -18.09 -0.69 -9.83
N LEU A 79 -16.99 -0.36 -9.16
CA LEU A 79 -15.66 -0.41 -9.76
C LEU A 79 -15.26 -1.87 -10.04
N PRO A 80 -14.49 -2.11 -11.12
CA PRO A 80 -14.07 -3.45 -11.50
C PRO A 80 -13.16 -4.08 -10.44
N ILE A 81 -13.36 -5.35 -10.18
CA ILE A 81 -12.49 -6.16 -9.33
C ILE A 81 -11.31 -6.64 -10.16
N ILE A 82 -10.12 -6.58 -9.60
CA ILE A 82 -8.90 -7.13 -10.20
C ILE A 82 -8.70 -8.57 -9.71
N GLU A 83 -8.53 -9.49 -10.63
CA GLU A 83 -8.15 -10.86 -10.38
C GLU A 83 -6.61 -11.04 -10.46
N LYS A 84 -6.12 -12.18 -9.99
CA LYS A 84 -4.67 -12.48 -10.08
C LYS A 84 -4.18 -12.61 -11.52
N GLU A 85 -5.03 -13.08 -12.37
CA GLU A 85 -4.82 -13.25 -13.80
C GLU A 85 -4.64 -11.90 -14.48
N ASP A 86 -5.47 -10.92 -14.16
CA ASP A 86 -5.33 -9.54 -14.65
C ASP A 86 -3.95 -8.96 -14.31
N ILE A 87 -3.47 -9.19 -13.07
CA ILE A 87 -2.16 -8.69 -12.64
C ILE A 87 -1.02 -9.35 -13.42
N ARG A 88 -1.16 -10.61 -13.81
CA ARG A 88 -0.16 -11.33 -14.62
C ARG A 88 -0.14 -10.89 -16.08
N GLU A 89 -1.32 -10.70 -16.64
CA GLU A 89 -1.47 -10.38 -18.06
C GLU A 89 -1.17 -8.90 -18.34
N HIS A 90 -1.44 -8.02 -17.39
CA HIS A 90 -1.31 -6.57 -17.53
C HIS A 90 -0.21 -5.96 -16.65
N GLU A 91 0.85 -6.72 -16.35
CA GLU A 91 1.96 -6.27 -15.47
C GLU A 91 2.52 -4.88 -15.81
N GLU A 92 2.62 -4.55 -17.10
CA GLU A 92 3.18 -3.27 -17.53
C GLU A 92 2.20 -2.12 -17.41
N GLU A 93 0.93 -2.40 -17.68
CA GLU A 93 -0.15 -1.41 -17.63
C GLU A 93 -0.56 -1.05 -16.20
N LEU A 94 -0.26 -1.94 -15.25
CA LEU A 94 -0.49 -1.72 -13.82
C LEU A 94 0.62 -0.89 -13.15
N VAL A 95 1.73 -0.63 -13.84
CA VAL A 95 2.78 0.23 -13.32
C VAL A 95 2.48 1.69 -13.64
N PHE A 96 2.62 2.56 -12.63
CA PHE A 96 2.47 4.00 -12.82
C PHE A 96 3.41 4.50 -13.92
N SER A 97 2.88 5.21 -14.90
CA SER A 97 3.58 5.60 -16.13
C SER A 97 4.87 6.42 -15.91
N MET A 98 5.01 7.06 -14.75
CA MET A 98 6.23 7.78 -14.39
C MET A 98 7.41 6.85 -14.10
N TYR A 99 7.17 5.59 -13.74
CA TYR A 99 8.21 4.63 -13.41
C TYR A 99 8.55 3.73 -14.59
N LYS A 100 9.84 3.42 -14.74
CA LYS A 100 10.28 2.34 -15.63
C LYS A 100 10.21 1.04 -14.84
N LYS A 101 9.35 0.10 -15.22
CA LYS A 101 9.14 -1.20 -14.57
C LYS A 101 10.45 -1.90 -14.20
N ARG A 102 11.44 -1.93 -15.12
CA ARG A 102 12.75 -2.57 -14.92
C ARG A 102 13.57 -1.97 -13.75
N SER A 103 13.24 -0.76 -13.29
CA SER A 103 13.94 -0.09 -12.19
C SER A 103 13.18 -0.22 -10.86
N LEU A 104 12.00 -0.84 -10.86
CA LEU A 104 11.21 -1.02 -9.64
C LEU A 104 11.63 -2.30 -8.90
N PRO A 105 11.75 -2.22 -7.57
CA PRO A 105 11.82 -3.42 -6.76
C PRO A 105 10.53 -4.21 -6.89
N PHE A 106 10.61 -5.52 -6.77
CA PHE A 106 9.44 -6.39 -6.77
C PHE A 106 9.55 -7.46 -5.69
N SER A 107 8.42 -7.98 -5.28
CA SER A 107 8.29 -9.18 -4.46
C SER A 107 7.44 -10.22 -5.18
N THR A 108 7.64 -11.48 -4.82
CA THR A 108 6.80 -12.58 -5.29
C THR A 108 6.00 -13.16 -4.15
N THR A 109 4.74 -13.52 -4.41
CA THR A 109 3.94 -14.23 -3.42
C THR A 109 4.40 -15.68 -3.33
N GLY A 110 4.55 -16.23 -2.11
CA GLY A 110 4.83 -17.64 -1.90
C GLY A 110 3.58 -18.48 -2.16
N GLY A 111 3.25 -18.70 -3.43
CA GLY A 111 2.10 -19.52 -3.82
C GLY A 111 2.35 -21.00 -3.54
N THR A 112 1.58 -21.60 -2.64
CA THR A 112 1.59 -23.05 -2.38
C THR A 112 0.91 -23.87 -3.50
N THR A 113 0.19 -23.22 -4.41
CA THR A 113 -0.72 -23.86 -5.36
C THR A 113 -0.62 -23.36 -6.81
N GLY A 114 0.40 -22.59 -7.18
CA GLY A 114 0.49 -22.08 -8.54
C GLY A 114 1.69 -21.18 -8.83
N THR A 115 1.69 -20.54 -10.00
CA THR A 115 2.72 -19.60 -10.40
C THR A 115 2.75 -18.40 -9.45
N PRO A 116 3.92 -18.04 -8.89
CA PRO A 116 4.04 -16.89 -8.00
C PRO A 116 3.57 -15.60 -8.68
N LEU A 117 2.82 -14.77 -7.95
CA LEU A 117 2.43 -13.46 -8.42
C LEU A 117 3.59 -12.48 -8.18
N LYS A 118 3.99 -11.76 -9.20
CA LYS A 118 5.00 -10.70 -9.10
C LYS A 118 4.33 -9.36 -8.85
N VAL A 119 4.74 -8.68 -7.78
CA VAL A 119 4.19 -7.37 -7.38
C VAL A 119 5.31 -6.35 -7.33
N TYR A 120 5.19 -5.30 -8.13
CA TYR A 120 6.13 -4.17 -8.12
C TYR A 120 5.82 -3.23 -6.98
N GLN A 121 6.88 -2.64 -6.42
CA GLN A 121 6.78 -1.77 -5.25
C GLN A 121 7.24 -0.36 -5.59
N ASP A 122 6.51 0.65 -5.11
CA ASP A 122 7.00 2.03 -5.15
C ASP A 122 8.16 2.18 -4.16
N PRO A 123 9.36 2.57 -4.64
CA PRO A 123 10.53 2.73 -3.76
C PRO A 123 10.36 3.83 -2.70
N ASN A 124 9.38 4.72 -2.87
CA ASN A 124 9.08 5.79 -1.92
C ASN A 124 8.08 5.36 -0.82
N ILE A 125 7.43 4.21 -0.98
CA ILE A 125 6.50 3.67 0.00
C ILE A 125 7.21 2.66 0.89
N HIS A 126 7.14 2.89 2.20
CA HIS A 126 7.76 2.03 3.20
C HIS A 126 6.70 1.36 4.08
N ALA A 127 6.82 0.05 4.28
CA ALA A 127 5.97 -0.68 5.23
C ALA A 127 6.32 -0.37 6.72
N SER A 128 7.49 0.23 6.96
CA SER A 128 7.98 0.57 8.31
C SER A 128 6.98 1.34 9.18
N PRO A 129 6.21 2.34 8.68
CA PRO A 129 5.24 3.05 9.51
C PRO A 129 4.15 2.15 10.10
N MET A 130 3.68 1.14 9.34
CA MET A 130 2.70 0.15 9.83
C MET A 130 3.30 -0.69 10.96
N LEU A 131 4.53 -1.19 10.76
CA LEU A 131 5.25 -1.95 11.78
C LEU A 131 5.44 -1.12 13.06
N TRP A 132 5.89 0.14 12.92
CA TRP A 132 6.09 1.01 14.07
C TRP A 132 4.80 1.33 14.81
N ARG A 133 3.68 1.51 14.11
CA ARG A 133 2.37 1.66 14.75
C ARG A 133 2.04 0.44 15.62
N MET A 134 2.22 -0.76 15.12
CA MET A 134 2.01 -2.00 15.90
C MET A 134 2.95 -2.09 17.11
N LEU A 135 4.22 -1.75 16.93
CA LEU A 135 5.22 -1.75 18.02
C LEU A 135 4.88 -0.72 19.09
N TYR A 136 4.36 0.45 18.72
CA TYR A 136 3.89 1.45 19.68
C TYR A 136 2.71 0.96 20.53
N TRP A 137 1.81 0.15 19.99
CA TRP A 137 0.74 -0.47 20.78
C TRP A 137 1.29 -1.40 21.87
N TRP A 138 2.48 -1.95 21.66
CA TRP A 138 3.20 -2.78 22.65
C TRP A 138 4.17 -1.95 23.52
N GLY A 139 4.15 -0.62 23.40
CA GLY A 139 4.98 0.29 24.18
C GLY A 139 6.42 0.42 23.66
N LEU A 140 6.78 -0.21 22.55
CA LEU A 140 8.11 -0.13 21.96
C LEU A 140 8.31 1.15 21.18
N LYS A 141 9.50 1.75 21.28
CA LYS A 141 9.90 3.00 20.61
C LYS A 141 11.11 2.76 19.69
N PRO A 142 11.34 3.63 18.69
CA PRO A 142 12.57 3.60 17.91
C PRO A 142 13.80 3.72 18.82
N GLY A 143 14.74 2.79 18.69
CA GLY A 143 15.93 2.72 19.53
C GLY A 143 15.84 1.72 20.68
N ASP A 144 14.66 1.19 20.99
CA ASP A 144 14.55 0.09 21.96
C ASP A 144 15.18 -1.18 21.41
N ASN A 145 15.78 -1.95 22.31
CA ASN A 145 16.33 -3.25 21.97
C ASN A 145 15.19 -4.24 21.75
N ARG A 146 15.22 -4.91 20.60
CA ARG A 146 14.28 -6.00 20.30
C ARG A 146 14.98 -7.16 19.63
N ALA A 147 14.48 -8.35 19.84
CA ALA A 147 14.89 -9.55 19.11
C ALA A 147 13.78 -9.96 18.15
N ASP A 148 14.11 -10.04 16.87
CA ASP A 148 13.20 -10.55 15.85
C ASP A 148 13.56 -12.00 15.55
N LEU A 149 12.61 -12.93 15.76
CA LEU A 149 12.75 -14.33 15.44
C LEU A 149 12.08 -14.61 14.10
N TYR A 150 12.88 -14.92 13.09
CA TYR A 150 12.39 -15.31 11.78
C TYR A 150 12.51 -16.82 11.59
N ARG A 151 11.47 -17.38 10.99
CA ARG A 151 11.55 -18.74 10.50
C ARG A 151 12.37 -18.71 9.18
N ALA A 152 13.49 -19.45 9.18
CA ALA A 152 14.30 -19.66 7.99
C ALA A 152 13.58 -20.62 7.03
#